data_37bcfda1e13b7b1694a08060068703fe
#
_entry.id   37bcfda1e13b7b1694a08060068703fe
#
_cell.length_a   1.000
_cell.length_b   1.000
_cell.length_c   1.000
_cell.angle_alpha   90.00
_cell.angle_beta   90.00
_cell.angle_gamma   90.00
#
_symmetry.space_group_name_H-M   'P 1'
#
loop_
_entity.id
_entity.type
_entity.pdbx_description
1 polymer ?
#
loop_
_entity_poly.entity_id
_entity_poly.type
_entity_poly.pdbx_seq_one_letter_code
_entity_poly.pdbx_strand_id
1 'polypeptide(L)'
;MTDALEQYRQLIADVYDLAGISRRTSEDIAREAGQTAARWHVLGVLSDGPRTVPNAARRLGLTPQSVQRVVGDLLETDQVEAVPNPDHARSPLIALTDEGRATLDRLSARSDAARERLLARAGTDAEELRQATRTIRRLLDALRTPG
;
A
#
# COMPACT_ATOMS: atom_id res chain seq x y z
N MET A 1 -5.65 -29.19 18.33
CA MET A 1 -5.35 -27.88 17.80
C MET A 1 -6.15 -26.83 18.54
N THR A 2 -5.55 -25.71 18.90
CA THR A 2 -6.28 -24.66 19.59
C THR A 2 -7.22 -23.94 18.63
N ASP A 3 -8.34 -23.44 19.14
CA ASP A 3 -9.29 -22.64 18.38
C ASP A 3 -8.59 -21.42 17.74
N ALA A 4 -7.69 -20.77 18.47
CA ALA A 4 -6.94 -19.64 17.94
C ALA A 4 -6.09 -19.99 16.72
N LEU A 5 -5.49 -21.19 16.68
CA LEU A 5 -4.69 -21.62 15.53
C LEU A 5 -5.58 -21.85 14.30
N GLU A 6 -6.75 -22.44 14.51
CA GLU A 6 -7.71 -22.64 13.43
C GLU A 6 -8.20 -21.29 12.88
N GLN A 7 -8.56 -20.35 13.75
CA GLN A 7 -8.97 -19.01 13.36
C GLN A 7 -7.84 -18.25 12.63
N TYR A 8 -6.61 -18.42 13.06
CA TYR A 8 -5.46 -17.84 12.37
C TYR A 8 -5.32 -18.36 10.92
N ARG A 9 -5.49 -19.67 10.73
CA ARG A 9 -5.44 -20.26 9.38
C ARG A 9 -6.51 -19.69 8.47
N GLN A 10 -7.74 -19.55 8.97
CA GLN A 10 -8.85 -18.98 8.23
C GLN A 10 -8.57 -17.51 7.89
N LEU A 11 -8.11 -16.73 8.87
CA LEU A 11 -7.76 -15.33 8.66
C LEU A 11 -6.72 -15.16 7.57
N ILE A 12 -5.65 -15.97 7.59
CA ILE A 12 -4.59 -15.86 6.57
C ILE A 12 -5.13 -16.20 5.17
N ALA A 13 -5.97 -17.23 5.05
CA ALA A 13 -6.61 -17.57 3.77
C ALA A 13 -7.45 -16.42 3.24
N ASP A 14 -8.26 -15.80 4.11
CA ASP A 14 -9.11 -14.66 3.74
C ASP A 14 -8.29 -13.42 3.41
N VAL A 15 -7.17 -13.20 4.09
CA VAL A 15 -6.24 -12.10 3.78
C VAL A 15 -5.67 -12.25 2.37
N TYR A 16 -5.26 -13.46 1.97
CA TYR A 16 -4.79 -13.72 0.60
C TYR A 16 -5.87 -13.47 -0.44
N ASP A 17 -7.09 -13.92 -0.18
CA ASP A 17 -8.22 -13.72 -1.08
C ASP A 17 -8.56 -12.23 -1.22
N LEU A 18 -8.70 -11.53 -0.10
CA LEU A 18 -8.97 -10.10 -0.06
C LEU A 18 -7.88 -9.30 -0.79
N ALA A 19 -6.61 -9.63 -0.57
CA ALA A 19 -5.48 -8.96 -1.23
C ALA A 19 -5.52 -9.17 -2.74
N GLY A 20 -5.85 -10.39 -3.21
CA GLY A 20 -5.97 -10.70 -4.64
C GLY A 20 -7.08 -9.92 -5.32
N ILE A 21 -8.26 -9.88 -4.70
CA ILE A 21 -9.41 -9.12 -5.21
C ILE A 21 -9.10 -7.62 -5.23
N SER A 22 -8.55 -7.09 -4.14
CA SER A 22 -8.18 -5.66 -4.04
C SER A 22 -7.17 -5.26 -5.11
N ARG A 23 -6.20 -6.14 -5.40
CA ARG A 23 -5.19 -5.89 -6.43
C ARG A 23 -5.83 -5.78 -7.82
N ARG A 24 -6.71 -6.70 -8.17
CA ARG A 24 -7.41 -6.67 -9.46
C ARG A 24 -8.28 -5.43 -9.61
N THR A 25 -9.01 -5.07 -8.56
CA THR A 25 -9.82 -3.85 -8.55
C THR A 25 -8.96 -2.60 -8.73
N SER A 26 -7.83 -2.53 -8.04
CA SER A 26 -6.88 -1.42 -8.17
C SER A 26 -6.29 -1.32 -9.58
N GLU A 27 -5.98 -2.46 -10.23
CA GLU A 27 -5.50 -2.48 -11.61
C GLU A 27 -6.51 -1.91 -12.59
N ASP A 28 -7.79 -2.26 -12.43
CA ASP A 28 -8.85 -1.74 -13.29
C ASP A 28 -9.04 -0.23 -13.12
N ILE A 29 -9.08 0.25 -11.88
CA ILE A 29 -9.20 1.68 -11.57
C ILE A 29 -8.00 2.46 -12.11
N ALA A 30 -6.79 1.96 -11.88
CA ALA A 30 -5.57 2.60 -12.34
C ALA A 30 -5.52 2.69 -13.87
N ARG A 31 -5.90 1.61 -14.57
CA ARG A 31 -5.93 1.57 -16.04
C ARG A 31 -6.88 2.61 -16.60
N GLU A 32 -8.05 2.78 -16.02
CA GLU A 32 -9.02 3.80 -16.41
C GLU A 32 -8.48 5.22 -16.26
N ALA A 33 -7.54 5.42 -15.32
CA ALA A 33 -6.90 6.71 -15.08
C ALA A 33 -5.57 6.87 -15.85
N GLY A 34 -5.22 5.93 -16.73
CA GLY A 34 -3.95 5.97 -17.47
C GLY A 34 -2.73 5.64 -16.61
N GLN A 35 -2.93 4.96 -15.48
CA GLN A 35 -1.88 4.57 -14.55
C GLN A 35 -1.80 3.04 -14.43
N THR A 36 -0.86 2.56 -13.61
CA THR A 36 -0.79 1.17 -13.20
C THR A 36 -1.06 1.05 -11.70
N ALA A 37 -1.52 -0.11 -11.26
CA ALA A 37 -1.70 -0.37 -9.84
C ALA A 37 -0.38 -0.23 -9.07
N ALA A 38 0.74 -0.65 -9.66
CA ALA A 38 2.06 -0.52 -9.05
C ALA A 38 2.44 0.94 -8.79
N ARG A 39 2.19 1.83 -9.77
CA ARG A 39 2.42 3.27 -9.59
C ARG A 39 1.53 3.85 -8.51
N TRP A 40 0.26 3.49 -8.51
CA TRP A 40 -0.68 3.94 -7.49
C TRP A 40 -0.23 3.53 -6.09
N HIS A 41 0.19 2.26 -5.92
CA HIS A 41 0.65 1.76 -4.62
C HIS A 41 1.92 2.49 -4.14
N VAL A 42 2.85 2.77 -5.04
CA VAL A 42 4.06 3.54 -4.68
C VAL A 42 3.70 4.98 -4.29
N LEU A 43 2.85 5.65 -5.07
CA LEU A 43 2.36 6.98 -4.70
C LEU A 43 1.66 6.95 -3.33
N GLY A 44 0.84 5.93 -3.09
CA GLY A 44 0.11 5.77 -1.83
C GLY A 44 1.01 5.60 -0.62
N VAL A 45 2.08 4.80 -0.73
CA VAL A 45 3.00 4.58 0.39
C VAL A 45 3.83 5.82 0.73
N LEU A 46 3.92 6.78 -0.20
CA LEU A 46 4.60 8.06 0.01
C LEU A 46 3.66 9.16 0.51
N SER A 47 2.38 8.87 0.68
CA SER A 47 1.36 9.89 0.99
C SER A 47 1.57 10.57 2.34
N ASP A 48 2.15 9.88 3.30
CA ASP A 48 2.40 10.38 4.66
C ASP A 48 3.83 10.86 4.88
N GLY A 49 4.64 10.88 3.85
CA GLY A 49 5.99 11.42 3.91
C GLY A 49 6.99 10.68 3.03
N PRO A 50 8.20 11.25 2.87
CA PRO A 50 9.26 10.63 2.08
C PRO A 50 9.72 9.29 2.65
N ARG A 51 10.14 8.37 1.76
CA ARG A 51 10.66 7.05 2.12
C ARG A 51 11.81 6.66 1.22
N THR A 52 12.69 5.82 1.73
CA THR A 52 13.68 5.14 0.87
C THR A 52 13.00 4.06 0.05
N VAL A 53 13.59 3.67 -1.08
CA VAL A 53 13.08 2.55 -1.89
C VAL A 53 12.98 1.25 -1.08
N PRO A 54 14.00 0.84 -0.28
CA PRO A 54 13.86 -0.36 0.56
C PRO A 54 12.71 -0.28 1.56
N ASN A 55 12.48 0.88 2.17
CA ASN A 55 11.37 1.07 3.10
C ASN A 55 10.01 0.95 2.39
N ALA A 56 9.85 1.60 1.24
CA ALA A 56 8.65 1.51 0.44
C ALA A 56 8.37 0.06 0.00
N ALA A 57 9.39 -0.65 -0.45
CA ALA A 57 9.29 -2.05 -0.87
C ALA A 57 8.79 -2.94 0.28
N ARG A 58 9.38 -2.78 1.47
CA ARG A 58 8.96 -3.52 2.66
C ARG A 58 7.49 -3.25 3.02
N ARG A 59 7.07 -2.00 2.98
CA ARG A 59 5.69 -1.60 3.26
C ARG A 59 4.70 -2.18 2.27
N LEU A 60 5.10 -2.33 1.01
CA LEU A 60 4.25 -2.86 -0.06
C LEU A 60 4.34 -4.39 -0.20
N GLY A 61 5.27 -5.04 0.49
CA GLY A 61 5.51 -6.47 0.34
C GLY A 61 6.10 -6.81 -1.04
N LEU A 62 6.89 -5.92 -1.61
CA LEU A 62 7.52 -6.05 -2.92
C LEU A 62 9.03 -6.09 -2.80
N THR A 63 9.70 -6.45 -3.91
CA THR A 63 11.16 -6.40 -3.97
C THR A 63 11.64 -4.96 -4.19
N PRO A 64 12.83 -4.59 -3.65
CA PRO A 64 13.40 -3.28 -3.95
C PRO A 64 13.59 -3.02 -5.44
N GLN A 65 13.94 -4.04 -6.23
CA GLN A 65 14.12 -3.92 -7.67
C GLN A 65 12.83 -3.52 -8.38
N SER A 66 11.70 -4.14 -8.02
CA SER A 66 10.40 -3.81 -8.63
C SER A 66 9.96 -2.39 -8.26
N VAL A 67 10.16 -1.98 -7.02
CA VAL A 67 9.84 -0.62 -6.57
C VAL A 67 10.78 0.40 -7.24
N GLN A 68 12.07 0.09 -7.36
CA GLN A 68 13.03 0.99 -8.03
C GLN A 68 12.63 1.26 -9.48
N ARG A 69 12.13 0.25 -10.19
CA ARG A 69 11.64 0.41 -11.56
C ARG A 69 10.46 1.37 -11.64
N VAL A 70 9.49 1.19 -10.75
CA VAL A 70 8.30 2.06 -10.68
C VAL A 70 8.70 3.48 -10.30
N VAL A 71 9.59 3.65 -9.34
CA VAL A 71 10.12 4.96 -8.93
C VAL A 71 10.81 5.64 -10.13
N GLY A 72 11.58 4.89 -10.92
CA GLY A 72 12.19 5.41 -12.14
C GLY A 72 11.17 6.00 -13.11
N ASP A 73 10.08 5.29 -13.36
CA ASP A 73 8.99 5.77 -14.20
C ASP A 73 8.32 7.05 -13.62
N LEU A 74 8.13 7.08 -12.31
CA LEU A 74 7.52 8.22 -11.63
C LEU A 74 8.44 9.45 -11.60
N LEU A 75 9.76 9.23 -11.54
CA LEU A 75 10.75 10.32 -11.68
C LEU A 75 10.71 10.93 -13.08
N GLU A 76 10.60 10.10 -14.12
CA GLU A 76 10.52 10.57 -15.51
C GLU A 76 9.28 11.41 -15.78
N THR A 77 8.19 11.15 -15.07
CA THR A 77 6.93 11.88 -15.22
C THR A 77 6.72 12.95 -14.14
N ASP A 78 7.75 13.28 -13.38
CA ASP A 78 7.73 14.31 -12.33
C ASP A 78 6.69 14.10 -11.24
N GLN A 79 6.30 12.87 -10.99
CA GLN A 79 5.33 12.53 -9.94
C GLN A 79 5.99 12.29 -8.58
N VAL A 80 7.26 11.95 -8.59
CA VAL A 80 8.09 11.88 -7.39
C VAL A 80 9.42 12.59 -7.64
N GLU A 81 10.11 12.93 -6.55
CA GLU A 81 11.44 13.51 -6.59
C GLU A 81 12.33 12.83 -5.57
N ALA A 82 13.63 12.79 -5.84
CA ALA A 82 14.62 12.32 -4.88
C ALA A 82 15.07 13.49 -4.02
N VAL A 83 15.04 13.30 -2.71
CA VAL A 83 15.53 14.30 -1.75
C VAL A 83 16.65 13.70 -0.90
N PRO A 84 17.60 14.53 -0.41
CA PRO A 84 18.68 14.01 0.41
C PRO A 84 18.17 13.31 1.66
N ASN A 85 18.79 12.18 1.99
CA ASN A 85 18.54 11.47 3.24
C ASN A 85 19.65 11.81 4.23
N PRO A 86 19.36 12.57 5.30
CA PRO A 86 20.39 12.95 6.27
C PRO A 86 20.97 11.76 7.03
N ASP A 87 20.22 10.66 7.12
CA ASP A 87 20.66 9.48 7.86
C ASP A 87 21.49 8.52 7.00
N HIS A 88 21.38 8.62 5.66
CA HIS A 88 22.07 7.68 4.77
C HIS A 88 22.26 8.26 3.37
N ALA A 89 23.48 8.74 3.06
CA ALA A 89 23.78 9.45 1.81
C ALA A 89 23.56 8.62 0.53
N ARG A 90 23.68 7.28 0.61
CA ARG A 90 23.55 6.37 -0.55
C ARG A 90 22.12 5.91 -0.81
N SER A 91 21.20 6.24 0.07
CA SER A 91 19.80 5.81 -0.03
C SER A 91 18.91 7.05 0.04
N PRO A 92 18.67 7.72 -1.11
CA PRO A 92 17.86 8.93 -1.11
C PRO A 92 16.44 8.64 -0.65
N LEU A 93 15.80 9.66 -0.12
CA LEU A 93 14.38 9.63 0.15
C LEU A 93 13.64 9.96 -1.15
N ILE A 94 12.56 9.26 -1.39
CA ILE A 94 11.64 9.54 -2.49
C ILE A 94 10.41 10.22 -1.90
N ALA A 95 10.03 11.35 -2.48
CA ALA A 95 8.90 12.16 -2.02
C ALA A 95 7.93 12.43 -3.17
N LEU A 96 6.65 12.58 -2.84
CA LEU A 96 5.66 13.05 -3.80
C LEU A 96 5.96 14.49 -4.21
N THR A 97 5.81 14.77 -5.51
CA THR A 97 5.67 16.14 -6.00
C THR A 97 4.20 16.56 -5.89
N ASP A 98 3.91 17.83 -6.17
CA ASP A 98 2.52 18.30 -6.26
C ASP A 98 1.74 17.52 -7.33
N GLU A 99 2.38 17.23 -8.46
CA GLU A 99 1.78 16.43 -9.53
C GLU A 99 1.50 15.00 -9.08
N GLY A 100 2.43 14.36 -8.37
CA GLY A 100 2.24 13.03 -7.79
C GLY A 100 1.09 13.01 -6.79
N ARG A 101 1.00 14.03 -5.95
CA ARG A 101 -0.12 14.19 -5.01
C ARG A 101 -1.45 14.31 -5.76
N ALA A 102 -1.51 15.11 -6.80
CA ALA A 102 -2.72 15.27 -7.62
C ALA A 102 -3.13 13.97 -8.29
N THR A 103 -2.18 13.19 -8.83
CA THR A 103 -2.44 11.87 -9.41
C THR A 103 -3.01 10.93 -8.36
N LEU A 104 -2.40 10.86 -7.18
CA LEU A 104 -2.87 10.01 -6.08
C LEU A 104 -4.30 10.39 -5.66
N ASP A 105 -4.57 11.68 -5.53
CA ASP A 105 -5.90 12.17 -5.14
C ASP A 105 -6.97 11.78 -6.17
N ARG A 106 -6.66 11.87 -7.47
CA ARG A 106 -7.57 11.44 -8.53
C ARG A 106 -7.87 9.93 -8.48
N LEU A 107 -6.84 9.11 -8.25
CA LEU A 107 -7.00 7.65 -8.13
C LEU A 107 -7.84 7.30 -6.90
N SER A 108 -7.56 7.94 -5.77
CA SER A 108 -8.29 7.73 -4.52
C SER A 108 -9.76 8.11 -4.66
N ALA A 109 -10.05 9.27 -5.25
CA ALA A 109 -11.42 9.72 -5.46
C ALA A 109 -12.24 8.74 -6.32
N ARG A 110 -11.63 8.16 -7.36
CA ARG A 110 -12.29 7.15 -8.20
C ARG A 110 -12.66 5.89 -7.43
N SER A 111 -11.84 5.50 -6.46
CA SER A 111 -12.07 4.27 -5.70
C SER A 111 -12.96 4.46 -4.47
N ASP A 112 -13.02 5.66 -3.90
CA ASP A 112 -13.68 5.90 -2.62
C ASP A 112 -15.18 5.61 -2.65
N ALA A 113 -15.88 6.01 -3.70
CA ALA A 113 -17.31 5.75 -3.84
C ALA A 113 -17.62 4.24 -3.86
N ALA A 114 -16.79 3.45 -4.54
CA ALA A 114 -16.96 2.00 -4.58
C ALA A 114 -16.63 1.37 -3.22
N ARG A 115 -15.60 1.89 -2.54
CA ARG A 115 -15.20 1.43 -1.19
C ARG A 115 -16.27 1.74 -0.15
N GLU A 116 -16.86 2.92 -0.19
CA GLU A 116 -17.96 3.28 0.71
C GLU A 116 -19.15 2.34 0.54
N ARG A 117 -19.52 2.02 -0.71
CA ARG A 117 -20.58 1.04 -0.98
C ARG A 117 -20.24 -0.35 -0.49
N LEU A 118 -18.96 -0.76 -0.62
CA LEU A 118 -18.49 -2.04 -0.10
C LEU A 118 -18.63 -2.10 1.42
N LEU A 119 -18.18 -1.07 2.13
CA LEU A 119 -18.25 -1.02 3.59
C LEU A 119 -19.69 -1.06 4.09
N ALA A 120 -20.59 -0.34 3.42
CA ALA A 120 -22.01 -0.38 3.74
C ALA A 120 -22.63 -1.78 3.54
N ARG A 121 -22.31 -2.45 2.43
CA ARG A 121 -22.80 -3.82 2.17
C ARG A 121 -22.23 -4.84 3.15
N ALA A 122 -20.98 -4.66 3.55
CA ALA A 122 -20.34 -5.55 4.54
C ALA A 122 -20.87 -5.31 5.96
N GLY A 123 -21.53 -4.18 6.20
CA GLY A 123 -22.05 -3.85 7.53
C GLY A 123 -20.96 -3.56 8.54
N THR A 124 -19.80 -3.08 8.09
CA THR A 124 -18.66 -2.78 8.98
C THR A 124 -18.50 -1.27 9.15
N ASP A 125 -17.84 -0.90 10.23
CA ASP A 125 -17.58 0.49 10.59
C ASP A 125 -16.08 0.73 10.87
N ALA A 126 -15.76 1.98 11.15
CA ALA A 126 -14.38 2.39 11.40
C ALA A 126 -13.77 1.70 12.63
N GLU A 127 -14.55 1.44 13.67
CA GLU A 127 -14.04 0.79 14.89
C GLU A 127 -13.67 -0.67 14.64
N GLU A 128 -14.52 -1.41 13.93
CA GLU A 128 -14.21 -2.79 13.55
C GLU A 128 -12.96 -2.86 12.68
N LEU A 129 -12.81 -1.92 11.73
CA LEU A 129 -11.63 -1.87 10.87
C LEU A 129 -10.38 -1.52 11.67
N ARG A 130 -10.46 -0.60 12.64
CA ARG A 130 -9.33 -0.30 13.53
C ARG A 130 -8.90 -1.52 14.34
N GLN A 131 -9.86 -2.29 14.87
CA GLN A 131 -9.57 -3.50 15.63
C GLN A 131 -8.89 -4.55 14.75
N ALA A 132 -9.41 -4.80 13.56
CA ALA A 132 -8.80 -5.71 12.58
C ALA A 132 -7.37 -5.30 12.23
N THR A 133 -7.16 -4.01 11.97
CA THR A 133 -5.85 -3.46 11.66
C THR A 133 -4.86 -3.65 12.82
N ARG A 134 -5.28 -3.40 14.05
CA ARG A 134 -4.43 -3.60 15.24
C ARG A 134 -4.00 -5.06 15.37
N THR A 135 -4.91 -5.99 15.15
CA THR A 135 -4.62 -7.43 15.25
C THR A 135 -3.63 -7.84 14.15
N ILE A 136 -3.86 -7.43 12.91
CA ILE A 136 -2.96 -7.73 11.79
C ILE A 136 -1.56 -7.15 12.04
N ARG A 137 -1.47 -5.91 12.55
CA ARG A 137 -0.17 -5.29 12.85
C ARG A 137 0.60 -6.04 13.94
N ARG A 138 -0.07 -6.51 14.98
CA ARG A 138 0.57 -7.35 16.02
C ARG A 138 1.11 -8.65 15.44
N LEU A 139 0.36 -9.30 14.55
CA LEU A 139 0.83 -10.50 13.85
C LEU A 139 2.05 -10.21 12.97
N LEU A 140 2.01 -9.12 12.22
CA LEU A 140 3.14 -8.70 11.39
C LEU A 140 4.39 -8.42 12.22
N ASP A 141 4.26 -7.71 13.33
CA ASP A 141 5.38 -7.40 14.22
C ASP A 141 5.99 -8.69 14.80
N ALA A 142 5.15 -9.62 15.23
CA ALA A 142 5.62 -10.90 15.75
C ALA A 142 6.34 -11.74 14.68
N LEU A 143 5.85 -11.73 13.44
CA LEU A 143 6.47 -12.46 12.33
C LEU A 143 7.82 -11.85 11.91
N ARG A 144 7.99 -10.54 12.09
CA ARG A 144 9.21 -9.81 11.71
C ARG A 144 10.28 -9.83 12.80
N THR A 145 9.90 -10.16 14.02
CA THR A 145 10.84 -10.26 15.15
C THR A 145 11.36 -11.70 15.22
N PRO A 146 12.70 -11.92 15.12
CA PRO A 146 13.27 -13.26 15.29
C PRO A 146 12.97 -13.78 16.69
N GLY A 147 12.50 -15.03 16.80
CA GLY A 147 12.25 -15.72 18.07
C GLY A 147 13.54 -16.12 18.77
#